data_ce900add26fde68567fa4cf9011de689
#
_entry.id   ce900add26fde68567fa4cf9011de689
#
_cell.length_a   1.000
_cell.length_b   1.000
_cell.length_c   1.000
_cell.angle_alpha   90.00
_cell.angle_beta   90.00
_cell.angle_gamma   90.00
#
_symmetry.space_group_name_H-M   'P 1'
#
loop_
_entity.id
_entity.type
_entity.pdbx_description
1 polymer ?
#
loop_
_entity_poly.entity_id
_entity_poly.type
_entity_poly.pdbx_seq_one_letter_code
_entity_poly.pdbx_strand_id
1 'polypeptide(L)'
;MNIIRLTVWQVPLTSHIAYNMSDGKICDTVATTVLRLDADNGLFGWGEVCPIPHYLPAYADGVAPALIELAPVIFAGDGLGLGVEGMMYAADRYLPGHRYAKSPLDMALWDLTARTAGLPLYALLGGLQTRQLPLYHSISCIDPDEMARIAATETARGITQVQVKLGADRDNAADIARLQLVRAAVPEGTLVYGDWNCGASRLDATRVGRAVADLDVMLEQPCATLDECAAVRDATGLAMKIDENAHDIPSLLQAWQLGCMDAVALKSSKFGGLSALRRARDLCLSLGVKMCIEDTWGSDITTMATVHLGAATPQQGIMNVCDLASYVAPRIAPDAPSRQGGFIAPPTGPGLGITPQDSLLGDPLLELTA
;
A
#
# COMPACT_ATOMS: atom_id res chain seq x y z
N MET A 1 2.38 21.39 21.93
CA MET A 1 2.87 20.00 21.94
C MET A 1 4.04 19.92 20.99
N ASN A 2 5.22 19.63 21.54
CA ASN A 2 6.45 19.56 20.79
C ASN A 2 6.91 18.11 20.73
N ILE A 3 7.51 17.71 19.62
CA ILE A 3 8.17 16.41 19.51
C ILE A 3 9.51 16.52 20.23
N ILE A 4 9.76 15.60 21.17
CA ILE A 4 10.97 15.60 22.01
C ILE A 4 11.89 14.44 21.71
N ARG A 5 11.40 13.39 21.04
CA ARG A 5 12.21 12.24 20.66
C ARG A 5 11.66 11.58 19.41
N LEU A 6 12.56 11.07 18.58
CA LEU A 6 12.32 10.22 17.43
C LEU A 6 13.13 8.95 17.61
N THR A 7 12.49 7.80 17.57
CA THR A 7 13.14 6.49 17.66
C THR A 7 12.80 5.67 16.41
N VAL A 8 13.79 4.99 15.85
CA VAL A 8 13.66 4.18 14.63
C VAL A 8 14.16 2.77 14.89
N TRP A 9 13.41 1.79 14.44
CA TRP A 9 13.78 0.37 14.42
C TRP A 9 13.78 -0.14 12.99
N GLN A 10 14.54 -1.17 12.74
CA GLN A 10 14.50 -1.92 11.50
C GLN A 10 14.20 -3.38 11.81
N VAL A 11 13.06 -3.87 11.36
CA VAL A 11 12.54 -5.20 11.69
C VAL A 11 12.49 -6.05 10.42
N PRO A 12 13.11 -7.24 10.39
CA PRO A 12 12.94 -8.15 9.25
C PRO A 12 11.53 -8.74 9.26
N LEU A 13 10.83 -8.60 8.14
CA LEU A 13 9.54 -9.24 7.89
C LEU A 13 9.76 -10.38 6.90
N THR A 14 9.48 -11.60 7.34
CA THR A 14 9.57 -12.79 6.47
C THR A 14 8.19 -13.15 5.95
N SER A 15 8.05 -13.25 4.65
CA SER A 15 6.82 -13.66 3.99
C SER A 15 6.50 -15.13 4.27
N HIS A 16 5.25 -15.46 4.52
CA HIS A 16 4.82 -16.86 4.70
C HIS A 16 5.03 -17.69 3.43
N ILE A 17 4.99 -17.05 2.29
CA ILE A 17 5.32 -17.61 0.97
C ILE A 17 6.12 -16.55 0.22
N ALA A 18 7.21 -16.94 -0.43
CA ALA A 18 7.98 -16.03 -1.26
C ALA A 18 7.15 -15.52 -2.44
N TYR A 19 7.12 -14.20 -2.63
CA TYR A 19 6.41 -13.59 -3.75
C TYR A 19 7.33 -13.44 -4.96
N ASN A 20 7.08 -14.25 -5.97
CA ASN A 20 7.71 -14.13 -7.28
C ASN A 20 6.91 -13.16 -8.14
N MET A 21 7.59 -12.17 -8.67
CA MET A 21 7.05 -11.12 -9.53
C MET A 21 7.82 -11.08 -10.85
N SER A 22 7.38 -10.26 -11.78
CA SER A 22 8.06 -10.07 -13.06
C SER A 22 9.52 -9.68 -12.90
N ASP A 23 10.31 -9.94 -13.94
CA ASP A 23 11.76 -9.66 -14.01
C ASP A 23 12.61 -10.30 -12.91
N GLY A 24 12.16 -11.44 -12.36
CA GLY A 24 12.88 -12.16 -11.31
C GLY A 24 12.88 -11.44 -9.95
N LYS A 25 12.01 -10.48 -9.74
CA LYS A 25 11.82 -9.83 -8.44
C LYS A 25 11.22 -10.83 -7.46
N ILE A 26 11.80 -10.92 -6.28
CA ILE A 26 11.32 -11.81 -5.21
C ILE A 26 11.17 -10.99 -3.93
N CYS A 27 10.01 -11.11 -3.29
CA CYS A 27 9.78 -10.60 -1.94
C CYS A 27 9.65 -11.79 -0.99
N ASP A 28 10.71 -12.06 -0.22
CA ASP A 28 10.77 -13.14 0.77
C ASP A 28 10.97 -12.56 2.17
N THR A 29 12.19 -12.12 2.50
CA THR A 29 12.46 -11.39 3.74
C THR A 29 12.87 -9.96 3.39
N VAL A 30 12.14 -8.99 3.92
CA VAL A 30 12.37 -7.57 3.69
C VAL A 30 12.43 -6.81 5.00
N ALA A 31 13.26 -5.77 5.08
CA ALA A 31 13.35 -4.95 6.26
C ALA A 31 12.28 -3.85 6.25
N THR A 32 11.41 -3.85 7.27
CA THR A 32 10.54 -2.71 7.52
C THR A 32 11.21 -1.74 8.50
N THR A 33 10.99 -0.45 8.30
CA THR A 33 11.42 0.61 9.21
C THR A 33 10.22 1.09 10.00
N VAL A 34 10.28 0.93 11.31
CA VAL A 34 9.29 1.43 12.27
C VAL A 34 9.81 2.70 12.91
N LEU A 35 8.96 3.70 13.03
CA LEU A 35 9.27 5.00 13.61
C LEU A 35 8.29 5.32 14.74
N ARG A 36 8.81 5.85 15.84
CA ARG A 36 8.02 6.42 16.93
C ARG A 36 8.42 7.86 17.19
N LEU A 37 7.42 8.72 17.29
CA LEU A 37 7.57 10.09 17.77
C LEU A 37 7.02 10.20 19.18
N ASP A 38 7.81 10.71 20.13
CA ASP A 38 7.34 11.04 21.47
C ASP A 38 7.19 12.56 21.62
N ALA A 39 6.12 12.98 22.28
CA ALA A 39 5.80 14.38 22.53
C ALA A 39 5.98 14.77 24.01
N ASP A 40 6.15 16.07 24.26
CA ASP A 40 6.33 16.68 25.60
C ASP A 40 5.14 16.48 26.55
N ASN A 41 3.99 16.08 26.04
CA ASN A 41 2.79 15.75 26.82
C ASN A 41 2.66 14.27 27.20
N GLY A 42 3.67 13.46 26.90
CA GLY A 42 3.70 12.03 27.19
C GLY A 42 2.98 11.14 26.18
N LEU A 43 2.38 11.71 25.13
CA LEU A 43 1.79 10.96 24.03
C LEU A 43 2.84 10.63 22.96
N PHE A 44 2.52 9.67 22.14
CA PHE A 44 3.40 9.21 21.07
C PHE A 44 2.60 8.80 19.82
N GLY A 45 3.28 8.74 18.69
CA GLY A 45 2.70 8.25 17.43
C GLY A 45 3.63 7.29 16.71
N TRP A 46 3.06 6.32 16.01
CA TRP A 46 3.75 5.28 15.26
C TRP A 46 3.63 5.48 13.77
N GLY A 47 4.69 5.17 13.04
CA GLY A 47 4.72 5.08 11.59
C GLY A 47 5.57 3.92 11.12
N GLU A 48 5.33 3.49 9.89
CA GLU A 48 6.04 2.38 9.29
C GLU A 48 6.20 2.59 7.79
N VAL A 49 7.31 2.12 7.25
CA VAL A 49 7.52 1.95 5.81
C VAL A 49 8.37 0.70 5.56
N CYS A 50 7.97 -0.08 4.57
CA CYS A 50 8.72 -1.25 4.11
C CYS A 50 9.13 -1.06 2.65
N PRO A 51 10.24 -0.36 2.36
CA PRO A 51 10.71 -0.17 1.00
C PRO A 51 11.27 -1.49 0.48
N ILE A 52 10.78 -1.91 -0.69
CA ILE A 52 11.32 -3.08 -1.40
C ILE A 52 12.20 -2.56 -2.52
N PRO A 53 13.53 -2.79 -2.46
CA PRO A 53 14.44 -2.51 -3.58
C PRO A 53 13.91 -3.19 -4.85
N HIS A 54 14.15 -2.61 -6.01
CA HIS A 54 13.68 -3.07 -7.33
C HIS A 54 12.19 -2.83 -7.61
N TYR A 55 11.39 -2.58 -6.60
CA TYR A 55 9.98 -2.20 -6.74
C TYR A 55 9.79 -0.69 -6.55
N LEU A 56 10.37 -0.13 -5.48
CA LEU A 56 10.42 1.31 -5.22
C LEU A 56 11.84 1.85 -5.48
N PRO A 57 11.98 3.12 -5.83
CA PRO A 57 13.29 3.79 -5.86
C PRO A 57 13.79 4.09 -4.44
N ALA A 58 13.77 3.07 -3.57
CA ALA A 58 14.04 3.20 -2.14
C ALA A 58 14.52 1.88 -1.54
N TYR A 59 15.23 1.94 -0.44
CA TYR A 59 15.70 0.79 0.33
C TYR A 59 15.71 1.13 1.83
N ALA A 60 15.62 0.13 2.69
CA ALA A 60 15.41 0.31 4.13
C ALA A 60 16.51 1.14 4.80
N ASP A 61 17.80 0.88 4.47
CA ASP A 61 18.93 1.59 5.06
C ASP A 61 19.00 3.08 4.67
N GLY A 62 18.24 3.52 3.68
CA GLY A 62 18.13 4.92 3.30
C GLY A 62 17.15 5.72 4.15
N VAL A 63 16.30 5.07 4.96
CA VAL A 63 15.24 5.74 5.73
C VAL A 63 15.83 6.52 6.91
N ALA A 64 16.62 5.88 7.75
CA ALA A 64 17.20 6.50 8.94
C ALA A 64 18.09 7.72 8.60
N PRO A 65 19.01 7.70 7.62
CA PRO A 65 19.77 8.87 7.22
C PRO A 65 18.89 10.05 6.76
N ALA A 66 17.81 9.77 6.01
CA ALA A 66 16.90 10.84 5.59
C ALA A 66 16.11 11.44 6.78
N LEU A 67 15.79 10.65 7.81
CA LEU A 67 15.17 11.14 9.04
C LEU A 67 16.15 11.97 9.88
N ILE A 68 17.45 11.63 9.88
CA ILE A 68 18.50 12.46 10.52
C ILE A 68 18.56 13.85 9.86
N GLU A 69 18.55 13.90 8.53
CA GLU A 69 18.51 15.19 7.80
C GLU A 69 17.24 15.99 8.11
N LEU A 70 16.10 15.31 8.35
CA LEU A 70 14.84 15.96 8.68
C LEU A 70 14.72 16.38 10.15
N ALA A 71 15.63 15.96 11.04
CA ALA A 71 15.57 16.24 12.47
C ALA A 71 15.40 17.76 12.81
N PRO A 72 16.07 18.72 12.13
CA PRO A 72 15.86 20.14 12.40
C PRO A 72 14.41 20.60 12.16
N VAL A 73 13.71 19.99 11.21
CA VAL A 73 12.30 20.29 10.93
C VAL A 73 11.39 19.59 11.94
N ILE A 74 11.68 18.32 12.26
CA ILE A 74 10.90 17.51 13.21
C ILE A 74 10.90 18.14 14.61
N PHE A 75 12.04 18.63 15.06
CA PHE A 75 12.23 19.23 16.39
C PHE A 75 12.09 20.76 16.40
N ALA A 76 11.71 21.40 15.28
CA ALA A 76 11.44 22.82 15.26
C ALA A 76 10.33 23.17 16.27
N GLY A 77 10.59 24.16 17.13
CA GLY A 77 9.80 24.46 18.32
C GLY A 77 8.33 24.86 18.13
N ASP A 78 7.85 24.99 16.91
CA ASP A 78 6.45 25.28 16.61
C ASP A 78 5.55 24.01 16.68
N GLY A 79 6.15 22.82 16.83
CA GLY A 79 5.47 21.57 17.03
C GLY A 79 4.35 21.31 16.04
N LEU A 80 3.30 20.64 16.50
CA LEU A 80 2.07 20.44 15.72
C LEU A 80 1.19 21.70 15.61
N GLY A 81 1.68 22.89 15.97
CA GLY A 81 0.97 24.16 15.74
C GLY A 81 0.69 24.42 14.26
N LEU A 82 1.59 23.94 13.37
CA LEU A 82 1.40 23.95 11.92
C LEU A 82 0.42 22.87 11.42
N GLY A 83 0.04 21.92 12.28
CA GLY A 83 -0.66 20.69 11.88
C GLY A 83 0.23 19.73 11.08
N VAL A 84 -0.25 18.51 10.85
CA VAL A 84 0.51 17.47 10.13
C VAL A 84 0.91 17.93 8.74
N GLU A 85 -0.02 18.49 7.97
CA GLU A 85 0.25 18.92 6.59
C GLU A 85 1.27 20.08 6.53
N GLY A 86 1.24 21.00 7.50
CA GLY A 86 2.22 22.09 7.59
C GLY A 86 3.63 21.60 7.88
N MET A 87 3.78 20.62 8.78
CA MET A 87 5.06 19.96 9.06
C MET A 87 5.57 19.20 7.84
N MET A 88 4.73 18.46 7.16
CA MET A 88 5.11 17.74 5.94
C MET A 88 5.49 18.70 4.81
N TYR A 89 4.81 19.83 4.68
CA TYR A 89 5.20 20.87 3.73
C TYR A 89 6.58 21.45 4.05
N ALA A 90 6.89 21.70 5.33
CA ALA A 90 8.21 22.13 5.76
C ALA A 90 9.28 21.06 5.46
N ALA A 91 8.98 19.79 5.73
CA ALA A 91 9.84 18.65 5.42
C ALA A 91 10.11 18.51 3.90
N ASP A 92 9.10 18.76 3.06
CA ASP A 92 9.24 18.71 1.60
C ASP A 92 10.13 19.83 1.06
N ARG A 93 10.08 21.01 1.67
CA ARG A 93 10.93 22.14 1.31
C ARG A 93 12.37 21.97 1.79
N TYR A 94 12.54 21.37 2.96
CA TYR A 94 13.86 21.19 3.58
C TYR A 94 14.66 20.06 2.87
N LEU A 95 14.02 18.92 2.64
CA LEU A 95 14.61 17.77 1.97
C LEU A 95 13.69 17.33 0.81
N PRO A 96 13.87 17.84 -0.41
CA PRO A 96 13.08 17.43 -1.56
C PRO A 96 13.19 15.94 -1.85
N GLY A 97 12.10 15.28 -2.27
CA GLY A 97 12.07 13.84 -2.53
C GLY A 97 11.95 13.01 -1.26
N HIS A 98 12.61 11.87 -1.21
CA HIS A 98 12.66 10.94 -0.05
C HIS A 98 11.28 10.56 0.51
N ARG A 99 10.29 10.34 -0.36
CA ARG A 99 8.89 10.06 0.01
C ARG A 99 8.76 8.88 0.97
N TYR A 100 9.55 7.82 0.76
CA TYR A 100 9.59 6.64 1.61
C TYR A 100 10.07 6.91 3.05
N ALA A 101 10.94 7.90 3.27
CA ALA A 101 11.34 8.30 4.63
C ALA A 101 10.31 9.24 5.28
N LYS A 102 9.61 10.03 4.46
CA LYS A 102 8.56 10.94 4.91
C LYS A 102 7.26 10.21 5.21
N SER A 103 6.98 9.11 4.53
CA SER A 103 5.75 8.32 4.75
C SER A 103 5.57 7.86 6.21
N PRO A 104 6.54 7.23 6.88
CA PRO A 104 6.40 6.87 8.28
C PRO A 104 6.37 8.09 9.21
N LEU A 105 7.05 9.19 8.86
CA LEU A 105 6.98 10.43 9.63
C LEU A 105 5.57 11.03 9.60
N ASP A 106 4.98 11.17 8.42
CA ASP A 106 3.59 11.64 8.24
C ASP A 106 2.59 10.76 8.97
N MET A 107 2.74 9.43 8.87
CA MET A 107 1.89 8.46 9.55
C MET A 107 1.98 8.62 11.07
N ALA A 108 3.19 8.73 11.64
CA ALA A 108 3.40 8.94 13.08
C ALA A 108 2.81 10.27 13.57
N LEU A 109 2.91 11.32 12.77
CA LEU A 109 2.29 12.63 13.08
C LEU A 109 0.76 12.53 13.10
N TRP A 110 0.15 11.80 12.18
CA TRP A 110 -1.29 11.56 12.15
C TRP A 110 -1.74 10.71 13.35
N ASP A 111 -1.00 9.64 13.69
CA ASP A 111 -1.28 8.81 14.86
C ASP A 111 -1.21 9.63 16.15
N LEU A 112 -0.12 10.41 16.34
CA LEU A 112 0.05 11.30 17.49
C LEU A 112 -1.07 12.35 17.59
N THR A 113 -1.45 12.95 16.46
CA THR A 113 -2.54 13.94 16.40
C THR A 113 -3.87 13.31 16.80
N ALA A 114 -4.18 12.14 16.29
CA ALA A 114 -5.41 11.43 16.60
C ALA A 114 -5.45 10.94 18.06
N ARG A 115 -4.32 10.46 18.62
CA ARG A 115 -4.18 10.15 20.05
C ARG A 115 -4.39 11.39 20.93
N THR A 116 -3.84 12.52 20.53
CA THR A 116 -4.03 13.81 21.24
C THR A 116 -5.50 14.24 21.24
N ALA A 117 -6.21 14.00 20.16
CA ALA A 117 -7.65 14.27 20.07
C ALA A 117 -8.53 13.22 20.77
N GLY A 118 -7.96 12.10 21.22
CA GLY A 118 -8.71 10.97 21.78
C GLY A 118 -9.61 10.26 20.77
N LEU A 119 -9.30 10.37 19.47
CA LEU A 119 -10.12 9.86 18.37
C LEU A 119 -9.37 8.79 17.56
N PRO A 120 -10.08 7.82 16.99
CA PRO A 120 -9.48 6.91 16.00
C PRO A 120 -9.07 7.71 14.75
N LEU A 121 -8.00 7.28 14.11
CA LEU A 121 -7.39 8.03 12.99
C LEU A 121 -8.38 8.30 11.83
N TYR A 122 -9.26 7.36 11.50
CA TYR A 122 -10.27 7.59 10.45
C TYR A 122 -11.15 8.82 10.71
N ALA A 123 -11.38 9.20 11.98
CA ALA A 123 -12.19 10.37 12.32
C ALA A 123 -11.57 11.68 11.80
N LEU A 124 -10.23 11.76 11.79
CA LEU A 124 -9.48 12.91 11.28
C LEU A 124 -9.28 12.85 9.75
N LEU A 125 -9.39 11.69 9.15
CA LEU A 125 -9.21 11.48 7.71
C LEU A 125 -10.51 11.66 6.89
N GLY A 126 -11.65 11.95 7.53
CA GLY A 126 -12.93 12.19 6.86
C GLY A 126 -14.14 11.53 7.52
N GLY A 127 -13.95 10.90 8.69
CA GLY A 127 -15.00 10.19 9.43
C GLY A 127 -15.21 8.76 8.96
N LEU A 128 -15.93 7.96 9.74
CA LEU A 128 -16.21 6.55 9.40
C LEU A 128 -17.29 6.47 8.31
N GLN A 129 -16.89 6.14 7.11
CA GLN A 129 -17.77 6.00 5.94
C GLN A 129 -17.96 4.53 5.52
N THR A 130 -16.91 3.71 5.65
CA THR A 130 -16.95 2.29 5.34
C THR A 130 -16.52 1.47 6.55
N ARG A 131 -17.41 0.64 7.10
CA ARG A 131 -17.15 -0.11 8.35
C ARG A 131 -16.41 -1.42 8.14
N GLN A 132 -16.64 -2.06 7.01
CA GLN A 132 -16.00 -3.32 6.61
C GLN A 132 -15.39 -3.11 5.23
N LEU A 133 -14.09 -3.22 5.17
CA LEU A 133 -13.31 -2.99 3.97
C LEU A 133 -13.05 -4.31 3.27
N PRO A 134 -13.42 -4.44 1.99
CA PRO A 134 -13.12 -5.65 1.24
C PRO A 134 -11.62 -5.83 1.08
N LEU A 135 -11.16 -7.06 1.23
CA LEU A 135 -9.78 -7.47 1.02
C LEU A 135 -9.63 -8.12 -0.35
N TYR A 136 -8.43 -8.07 -0.89
CA TYR A 136 -8.02 -8.95 -1.97
C TYR A 136 -6.96 -9.94 -1.47
N HIS A 137 -6.77 -11.01 -2.23
CA HIS A 137 -5.66 -11.94 -2.03
C HIS A 137 -4.71 -11.91 -3.22
N SER A 138 -3.43 -11.61 -2.94
CA SER A 138 -2.38 -11.63 -3.95
C SER A 138 -1.75 -13.02 -4.02
N ILE A 139 -1.66 -13.59 -5.22
CA ILE A 139 -1.06 -14.90 -5.47
C ILE A 139 0.27 -14.71 -6.20
N SER A 140 1.34 -15.24 -5.60
CA SER A 140 2.69 -15.28 -6.19
C SER A 140 2.67 -15.90 -7.59
N CYS A 141 3.53 -15.45 -8.50
CA CYS A 141 3.67 -16.05 -9.83
C CYS A 141 4.35 -17.43 -9.71
N ILE A 142 3.53 -18.47 -9.75
CA ILE A 142 3.90 -19.87 -9.62
C ILE A 142 3.19 -20.71 -10.71
N ASP A 143 3.16 -22.02 -10.54
CA ASP A 143 2.44 -22.93 -11.44
C ASP A 143 0.94 -22.55 -11.56
N PRO A 144 0.37 -22.53 -12.79
CA PRO A 144 -1.01 -22.09 -13.02
C PRO A 144 -2.07 -22.90 -12.25
N ASP A 145 -1.94 -24.23 -12.15
CA ASP A 145 -2.89 -25.09 -11.41
C ASP A 145 -2.83 -24.82 -9.92
N GLU A 146 -1.64 -24.57 -9.38
CA GLU A 146 -1.46 -24.22 -7.97
C GLU A 146 -2.05 -22.84 -7.66
N MET A 147 -1.89 -21.84 -8.55
CA MET A 147 -2.52 -20.55 -8.42
C MET A 147 -4.04 -20.66 -8.41
N ALA A 148 -4.63 -21.47 -9.28
CA ALA A 148 -6.06 -21.74 -9.33
C ALA A 148 -6.55 -22.39 -8.02
N ARG A 149 -5.79 -23.34 -7.47
CA ARG A 149 -6.10 -23.99 -6.19
C ARG A 149 -6.07 -23.01 -5.02
N ILE A 150 -5.09 -22.10 -4.98
CA ILE A 150 -5.01 -21.04 -3.96
C ILE A 150 -6.21 -20.11 -4.09
N ALA A 151 -6.53 -19.65 -5.30
CA ALA A 151 -7.66 -18.76 -5.56
C ALA A 151 -8.99 -19.38 -5.10
N ALA A 152 -9.23 -20.65 -5.43
CA ALA A 152 -10.41 -21.38 -4.97
C ALA A 152 -10.48 -21.47 -3.43
N THR A 153 -9.33 -21.73 -2.79
CA THR A 153 -9.23 -21.82 -1.33
C THR A 153 -9.57 -20.50 -0.65
N GLU A 154 -8.99 -19.40 -1.13
CA GLU A 154 -9.18 -18.08 -0.54
C GLU A 154 -10.59 -17.52 -0.80
N THR A 155 -11.16 -17.79 -1.98
CA THR A 155 -12.56 -17.42 -2.26
C THR A 155 -13.56 -18.20 -1.41
N ALA A 156 -13.30 -19.49 -1.14
CA ALA A 156 -14.09 -20.26 -0.18
C ALA A 156 -14.02 -19.71 1.26
N ARG A 157 -12.97 -18.97 1.60
CA ARG A 157 -12.81 -18.25 2.88
C ARG A 157 -13.46 -16.86 2.89
N GLY A 158 -14.07 -16.44 1.77
CA GLY A 158 -14.80 -15.18 1.66
C GLY A 158 -14.07 -14.06 0.91
N ILE A 159 -12.88 -14.28 0.39
CA ILE A 159 -12.21 -13.33 -0.52
C ILE A 159 -13.03 -13.22 -1.81
N THR A 160 -13.27 -12.00 -2.26
CA THR A 160 -14.02 -11.70 -3.49
C THR A 160 -13.16 -11.06 -4.58
N GLN A 161 -11.88 -10.87 -4.33
CA GLN A 161 -10.94 -10.22 -5.25
C GLN A 161 -9.59 -10.92 -5.19
N VAL A 162 -9.06 -11.30 -6.35
CA VAL A 162 -7.81 -12.06 -6.46
C VAL A 162 -6.87 -11.36 -7.42
N GLN A 163 -5.65 -11.04 -6.94
CA GLN A 163 -4.55 -10.57 -7.77
C GLN A 163 -3.66 -11.74 -8.16
N VAL A 164 -3.41 -11.89 -9.44
CA VAL A 164 -2.62 -12.94 -10.06
C VAL A 164 -1.29 -12.33 -10.52
N LYS A 165 -0.17 -12.64 -9.86
CA LYS A 165 1.15 -12.18 -10.31
C LYS A 165 1.56 -12.89 -11.60
N LEU A 166 2.11 -12.14 -12.56
CA LEU A 166 2.43 -12.56 -13.90
C LEU A 166 3.88 -12.19 -14.26
N GLY A 167 4.40 -12.78 -15.35
CA GLY A 167 5.64 -12.36 -16.00
C GLY A 167 6.95 -12.83 -15.32
N ALA A 168 6.92 -13.64 -14.27
CA ALA A 168 8.14 -14.07 -13.58
C ALA A 168 9.01 -14.99 -14.46
N ASP A 169 8.42 -15.82 -15.29
CA ASP A 169 9.06 -16.76 -16.20
C ASP A 169 9.15 -16.25 -17.65
N ARG A 170 8.60 -15.07 -17.92
CA ARG A 170 8.54 -14.45 -19.27
C ARG A 170 7.87 -15.35 -20.32
N ASP A 171 6.93 -16.20 -19.89
CA ASP A 171 6.16 -17.09 -20.76
C ASP A 171 4.71 -16.61 -20.87
N ASN A 172 4.38 -16.03 -22.03
CA ASN A 172 3.03 -15.55 -22.31
C ASN A 172 1.96 -16.66 -22.28
N ALA A 173 2.34 -17.89 -22.65
CA ALA A 173 1.41 -19.03 -22.60
C ALA A 173 1.09 -19.42 -21.15
N ALA A 174 2.09 -19.38 -20.27
CA ALA A 174 1.89 -19.60 -18.84
C ALA A 174 1.04 -18.49 -18.21
N ASP A 175 1.26 -17.22 -18.56
CA ASP A 175 0.45 -16.09 -18.05
C ASP A 175 -1.03 -16.19 -18.51
N ILE A 176 -1.28 -16.58 -19.75
CA ILE A 176 -2.64 -16.86 -20.25
C ILE A 176 -3.26 -17.99 -19.44
N ALA A 177 -2.55 -19.11 -19.24
CA ALA A 177 -3.05 -20.24 -18.47
C ALA A 177 -3.36 -19.87 -17.00
N ARG A 178 -2.50 -19.03 -16.35
CA ARG A 178 -2.74 -18.51 -15.00
C ARG A 178 -4.07 -17.77 -14.90
N LEU A 179 -4.32 -16.84 -15.81
CA LEU A 179 -5.58 -16.07 -15.81
C LEU A 179 -6.79 -16.95 -16.11
N GLN A 180 -6.70 -17.85 -17.10
CA GLN A 180 -7.79 -18.75 -17.47
C GLN A 180 -8.14 -19.71 -16.33
N LEU A 181 -7.16 -20.38 -15.75
CA LEU A 181 -7.38 -21.37 -14.68
C LEU A 181 -7.86 -20.71 -13.39
N VAL A 182 -7.27 -19.57 -13.01
CA VAL A 182 -7.73 -18.82 -11.83
C VAL A 182 -9.16 -18.34 -12.04
N ARG A 183 -9.50 -17.75 -13.19
CA ARG A 183 -10.87 -17.30 -13.49
C ARG A 183 -11.88 -18.47 -13.42
N ALA A 184 -11.53 -19.63 -13.98
CA ALA A 184 -12.37 -20.81 -13.96
C ALA A 184 -12.55 -21.42 -12.55
N ALA A 185 -11.57 -21.24 -11.66
CA ALA A 185 -11.55 -21.81 -10.31
C ALA A 185 -12.33 -21.01 -9.26
N VAL A 186 -12.67 -19.75 -9.55
CA VAL A 186 -13.33 -18.85 -8.58
C VAL A 186 -14.78 -18.58 -8.98
N PRO A 187 -15.67 -18.26 -8.01
CA PRO A 187 -17.08 -17.97 -8.29
C PRO A 187 -17.27 -16.83 -9.29
N GLU A 188 -18.39 -16.84 -10.00
CA GLU A 188 -18.86 -15.71 -10.79
C GLU A 188 -18.96 -14.45 -9.89
N GLY A 189 -18.57 -13.28 -10.42
CA GLY A 189 -18.53 -12.03 -9.67
C GLY A 189 -17.29 -11.85 -8.79
N THR A 190 -16.37 -12.85 -8.68
CA THR A 190 -15.05 -12.62 -8.11
C THR A 190 -14.24 -11.78 -9.07
N LEU A 191 -13.70 -10.64 -8.60
CA LEU A 191 -12.82 -9.81 -9.41
C LEU A 191 -11.43 -10.47 -9.51
N VAL A 192 -10.99 -10.77 -10.72
CA VAL A 192 -9.65 -11.31 -11.01
C VAL A 192 -8.86 -10.26 -11.80
N TYR A 193 -7.62 -10.00 -11.39
CA TYR A 193 -6.76 -9.10 -12.13
C TYR A 193 -5.31 -9.59 -12.17
N GLY A 194 -4.72 -9.48 -13.37
CA GLY A 194 -3.34 -9.91 -13.63
C GLY A 194 -2.38 -8.74 -13.48
N ASP A 195 -1.33 -8.91 -12.66
CA ASP A 195 -0.36 -7.88 -12.34
C ASP A 195 1.05 -8.29 -12.78
N TRP A 196 1.63 -7.49 -13.70
CA TRP A 196 3.00 -7.65 -14.19
C TRP A 196 4.03 -6.76 -13.49
N ASN A 197 3.64 -5.89 -12.59
CA ASN A 197 4.55 -4.95 -11.92
C ASN A 197 5.53 -4.27 -12.90
N CYS A 198 5.00 -3.72 -13.99
CA CYS A 198 5.73 -3.09 -15.10
C CYS A 198 6.55 -4.04 -16.00
N GLY A 199 6.52 -5.35 -15.79
CA GLY A 199 7.50 -6.27 -16.42
C GLY A 199 7.16 -6.76 -17.82
N ALA A 200 5.96 -6.47 -18.35
CA ALA A 200 5.60 -6.86 -19.70
C ALA A 200 5.98 -5.79 -20.74
N SER A 201 6.39 -6.24 -21.92
CA SER A 201 6.40 -5.36 -23.07
C SER A 201 4.96 -5.06 -23.53
N ARG A 202 4.74 -3.94 -24.22
CA ARG A 202 3.44 -3.63 -24.83
C ARG A 202 2.97 -4.78 -25.74
N LEU A 203 3.89 -5.43 -26.48
CA LEU A 203 3.54 -6.55 -27.36
C LEU A 203 3.00 -7.73 -26.55
N ASP A 204 3.71 -8.14 -25.50
CA ASP A 204 3.38 -9.32 -24.69
C ASP A 204 2.09 -9.07 -23.89
N ALA A 205 1.96 -7.92 -23.23
CA ALA A 205 0.74 -7.54 -22.51
C ALA A 205 -0.48 -7.50 -23.45
N THR A 206 -0.32 -7.01 -24.70
CA THR A 206 -1.41 -7.02 -25.69
C THR A 206 -1.76 -8.44 -26.14
N ARG A 207 -0.77 -9.32 -26.33
CA ARG A 207 -1.02 -10.74 -26.72
C ARG A 207 -1.79 -11.48 -25.62
N VAL A 208 -1.30 -11.38 -24.38
CA VAL A 208 -1.97 -12.02 -23.23
C VAL A 208 -3.37 -11.43 -23.03
N GLY A 209 -3.51 -10.10 -23.00
CA GLY A 209 -4.78 -9.45 -22.80
C GLY A 209 -5.83 -9.81 -23.88
N ARG A 210 -5.44 -9.92 -25.15
CA ARG A 210 -6.34 -10.38 -26.23
C ARG A 210 -6.74 -11.85 -26.08
N ALA A 211 -5.85 -12.70 -25.58
CA ALA A 211 -6.15 -14.11 -25.38
C ALA A 211 -7.12 -14.37 -24.21
N VAL A 212 -7.32 -13.38 -23.34
CA VAL A 212 -8.22 -13.44 -22.19
C VAL A 212 -9.33 -12.36 -22.25
N ALA A 213 -9.51 -11.70 -23.38
CA ALA A 213 -10.43 -10.58 -23.53
C ALA A 213 -11.90 -10.95 -23.35
N ASP A 214 -12.26 -12.21 -23.54
CA ASP A 214 -13.59 -12.79 -23.31
C ASP A 214 -13.81 -13.23 -21.85
N LEU A 215 -12.78 -13.16 -21.02
CA LEU A 215 -12.86 -13.45 -19.59
C LEU A 215 -13.18 -12.18 -18.80
N ASP A 216 -13.88 -12.34 -17.69
CA ASP A 216 -14.08 -11.27 -16.71
C ASP A 216 -12.81 -11.09 -15.85
N VAL A 217 -11.82 -10.41 -16.45
CA VAL A 217 -10.53 -10.10 -15.82
C VAL A 217 -10.12 -8.64 -16.09
N MET A 218 -9.30 -8.10 -15.22
CA MET A 218 -8.71 -6.77 -15.34
C MET A 218 -7.17 -6.90 -15.43
N LEU A 219 -6.50 -5.92 -16.00
CA LEU A 219 -5.03 -5.85 -16.02
C LEU A 219 -4.53 -4.82 -15.01
N GLU A 220 -3.40 -5.12 -14.35
CA GLU A 220 -2.71 -4.20 -13.45
C GLU A 220 -1.30 -3.93 -13.94
N GLN A 221 -0.96 -2.64 -14.11
CA GLN A 221 0.36 -2.11 -14.47
C GLN A 221 1.20 -3.05 -15.34
N PRO A 222 0.74 -3.39 -16.55
CA PRO A 222 1.45 -4.36 -17.38
C PRO A 222 2.80 -3.83 -17.88
N CYS A 223 2.87 -2.53 -18.20
CA CYS A 223 4.04 -1.92 -18.83
C CYS A 223 4.66 -0.82 -17.97
N ALA A 224 5.90 -0.44 -18.32
CA ALA A 224 6.68 0.53 -17.57
C ALA A 224 6.14 1.97 -17.63
N THR A 225 5.41 2.32 -18.69
CA THR A 225 4.90 3.68 -18.90
C THR A 225 3.39 3.73 -19.02
N LEU A 226 2.79 4.87 -18.66
CA LEU A 226 1.35 5.10 -18.82
C LEU A 226 0.89 5.05 -20.29
N ASP A 227 1.71 5.55 -21.22
CA ASP A 227 1.40 5.50 -22.66
C ASP A 227 1.32 4.06 -23.18
N GLU A 228 2.20 3.18 -22.72
CA GLU A 228 2.15 1.76 -23.06
C GLU A 228 0.94 1.07 -22.43
N CYS A 229 0.63 1.36 -21.15
CA CYS A 229 -0.56 0.85 -20.47
C CYS A 229 -1.85 1.30 -21.19
N ALA A 230 -1.93 2.56 -21.60
CA ALA A 230 -3.05 3.08 -22.38
C ALA A 230 -3.19 2.34 -23.72
N ALA A 231 -2.08 2.14 -24.45
CA ALA A 231 -2.09 1.41 -25.70
C ALA A 231 -2.51 -0.07 -25.53
N VAL A 232 -2.14 -0.72 -24.43
CA VAL A 232 -2.59 -2.09 -24.09
C VAL A 232 -4.09 -2.10 -23.81
N ARG A 233 -4.59 -1.16 -23.00
CA ARG A 233 -6.01 -1.03 -22.69
C ARG A 233 -6.83 -0.84 -23.97
N ASP A 234 -6.44 0.07 -24.85
CA ASP A 234 -7.11 0.33 -26.12
C ASP A 234 -7.12 -0.90 -27.03
N ALA A 235 -6.01 -1.65 -27.06
CA ALA A 235 -5.86 -2.82 -27.92
C ALA A 235 -6.61 -4.06 -27.41
N THR A 236 -6.93 -4.14 -26.12
CA THR A 236 -7.54 -5.31 -25.48
C THR A 236 -8.99 -5.07 -25.05
N GLY A 237 -9.38 -3.82 -24.77
CA GLY A 237 -10.67 -3.46 -24.21
C GLY A 237 -10.84 -3.84 -22.73
N LEU A 238 -9.82 -4.41 -22.10
CA LEU A 238 -9.84 -4.80 -20.68
C LEU A 238 -9.69 -3.58 -19.77
N ALA A 239 -10.37 -3.60 -18.61
CA ALA A 239 -10.18 -2.59 -17.58
C ALA A 239 -8.74 -2.59 -17.07
N MET A 240 -8.24 -1.40 -16.68
CA MET A 240 -6.86 -1.19 -16.28
C MET A 240 -6.76 -0.61 -14.87
N LYS A 241 -5.97 -1.24 -14.01
CA LYS A 241 -5.53 -0.71 -12.72
C LYS A 241 -4.10 -0.19 -12.85
N ILE A 242 -3.85 1.05 -12.44
CA ILE A 242 -2.51 1.64 -12.41
C ILE A 242 -1.94 1.52 -10.99
N ASP A 243 -0.68 1.10 -10.89
CA ASP A 243 0.05 0.96 -9.63
C ASP A 243 1.34 1.79 -9.64
N GLU A 244 2.44 1.28 -10.18
CA GLU A 244 3.77 1.89 -10.05
C GLU A 244 3.83 3.32 -10.60
N ASN A 245 3.12 3.61 -11.66
CA ASN A 245 3.07 4.94 -12.25
C ASN A 245 2.16 5.92 -11.48
N ALA A 246 1.37 5.46 -10.50
CA ALA A 246 0.56 6.32 -9.63
C ALA A 246 1.36 6.66 -8.35
N HIS A 247 2.02 7.82 -8.33
CA HIS A 247 2.89 8.21 -7.21
C HIS A 247 2.73 9.67 -6.77
N ASP A 248 1.94 10.48 -7.50
CA ASP A 248 1.56 11.85 -7.14
C ASP A 248 0.31 12.30 -7.89
N ILE A 249 -0.18 13.49 -7.59
CA ILE A 249 -1.36 14.07 -8.26
C ILE A 249 -1.17 14.25 -9.77
N PRO A 250 -0.03 14.78 -10.27
CA PRO A 250 0.21 14.87 -11.70
C PRO A 250 0.14 13.52 -12.43
N SER A 251 0.73 12.46 -11.88
CA SER A 251 0.71 11.13 -12.50
C SER A 251 -0.70 10.53 -12.53
N LEU A 252 -1.52 10.74 -11.50
CA LEU A 252 -2.93 10.34 -11.49
C LEU A 252 -3.73 11.07 -12.59
N LEU A 253 -3.54 12.38 -12.71
CA LEU A 253 -4.22 13.16 -13.76
C LEU A 253 -3.78 12.71 -15.15
N GLN A 254 -2.50 12.43 -15.36
CA GLN A 254 -2.00 11.90 -16.63
C GLN A 254 -2.62 10.54 -16.97
N ALA A 255 -2.64 9.59 -16.01
CA ALA A 255 -3.25 8.28 -16.23
C ALA A 255 -4.75 8.38 -16.55
N TRP A 256 -5.46 9.28 -15.89
CA TRP A 256 -6.87 9.53 -16.16
C TRP A 256 -7.09 10.17 -17.54
N GLN A 257 -6.27 11.16 -17.92
CA GLN A 257 -6.34 11.81 -19.23
C GLN A 257 -6.04 10.86 -20.39
N LEU A 258 -5.11 9.92 -20.19
CA LEU A 258 -4.80 8.86 -21.15
C LEU A 258 -5.89 7.78 -21.22
N GLY A 259 -6.90 7.83 -20.33
CA GLY A 259 -7.99 6.86 -20.28
C GLY A 259 -7.57 5.48 -19.82
N CYS A 260 -6.43 5.32 -19.16
CA CYS A 260 -5.92 4.01 -18.72
C CYS A 260 -6.07 3.74 -17.22
N MET A 261 -6.89 4.50 -16.49
CA MET A 261 -7.05 4.36 -15.04
C MET A 261 -8.51 4.11 -14.67
N ASP A 262 -9.00 2.88 -14.83
CA ASP A 262 -10.30 2.45 -14.32
C ASP A 262 -10.26 2.22 -12.81
N ALA A 263 -9.09 1.77 -12.31
CA ALA A 263 -8.76 1.65 -10.91
C ALA A 263 -7.30 2.06 -10.64
N VAL A 264 -6.97 2.29 -9.37
CA VAL A 264 -5.61 2.70 -8.97
C VAL A 264 -5.21 2.11 -7.63
N ALA A 265 -3.91 1.74 -7.49
CA ALA A 265 -3.28 1.39 -6.23
C ALA A 265 -2.69 2.65 -5.57
N LEU A 266 -3.29 3.07 -4.47
CA LEU A 266 -2.84 4.17 -3.65
C LEU A 266 -1.98 3.64 -2.51
N LYS A 267 -0.65 3.87 -2.58
CA LYS A 267 0.35 3.38 -1.61
C LYS A 267 0.99 4.54 -0.87
N SER A 268 0.93 4.56 0.47
CA SER A 268 1.40 5.68 1.27
C SER A 268 2.90 5.93 1.08
N SER A 269 3.71 4.87 0.94
CA SER A 269 5.15 4.97 0.69
C SER A 269 5.48 5.71 -0.62
N LYS A 270 4.72 5.48 -1.70
CA LYS A 270 4.91 6.14 -2.99
C LYS A 270 4.52 7.62 -2.96
N PHE A 271 3.43 7.94 -2.24
CA PHE A 271 2.93 9.30 -2.13
C PHE A 271 3.65 10.14 -1.07
N GLY A 272 4.37 9.52 -0.14
CA GLY A 272 5.08 10.20 0.94
C GLY A 272 4.25 10.42 2.20
N GLY A 273 3.19 9.61 2.39
CA GLY A 273 2.39 9.55 3.62
C GLY A 273 0.89 9.70 3.41
N LEU A 274 0.15 9.61 4.50
CA LEU A 274 -1.32 9.68 4.54
C LEU A 274 -1.86 11.05 4.11
N SER A 275 -1.14 12.16 4.38
CA SER A 275 -1.52 13.51 3.96
C SER A 275 -1.65 13.61 2.44
N ALA A 276 -0.64 13.13 1.72
CA ALA A 276 -0.65 13.12 0.25
C ALA A 276 -1.64 12.07 -0.29
N LEU A 277 -1.71 10.90 0.36
CA LEU A 277 -2.62 9.83 -0.04
C LEU A 277 -4.09 10.22 0.12
N ARG A 278 -4.45 10.97 1.18
CA ARG A 278 -5.78 11.51 1.38
C ARG A 278 -6.20 12.45 0.23
N ARG A 279 -5.29 13.34 -0.20
CA ARG A 279 -5.55 14.21 -1.37
C ARG A 279 -5.72 13.42 -2.66
N ALA A 280 -4.93 12.38 -2.86
CA ALA A 280 -5.05 11.46 -4.00
C ALA A 280 -6.41 10.72 -3.98
N ARG A 281 -6.83 10.22 -2.81
CA ARG A 281 -8.16 9.62 -2.61
C ARG A 281 -9.28 10.58 -3.00
N ASP A 282 -9.23 11.83 -2.53
CA ASP A 282 -10.27 12.83 -2.80
C ASP A 282 -10.34 13.18 -4.31
N LEU A 283 -9.19 13.24 -4.98
CA LEU A 283 -9.13 13.37 -6.44
C LEU A 283 -9.78 12.16 -7.13
N CYS A 284 -9.39 10.94 -6.78
CA CYS A 284 -9.95 9.72 -7.38
C CYS A 284 -11.47 9.62 -7.18
N LEU A 285 -11.99 10.00 -6.01
CA LEU A 285 -13.44 10.11 -5.78
C LEU A 285 -14.10 11.08 -6.76
N SER A 286 -13.50 12.25 -6.98
CA SER A 286 -14.01 13.27 -7.89
C SER A 286 -13.97 12.82 -9.35
N LEU A 287 -13.02 11.98 -9.72
CA LEU A 287 -12.85 11.42 -11.07
C LEU A 287 -13.65 10.11 -11.28
N GLY A 288 -14.28 9.56 -10.24
CA GLY A 288 -15.02 8.29 -10.31
C GLY A 288 -14.14 7.05 -10.43
N VAL A 289 -12.85 7.15 -10.04
CA VAL A 289 -11.87 6.05 -10.12
C VAL A 289 -11.94 5.19 -8.86
N LYS A 290 -11.96 3.86 -9.02
CA LYS A 290 -11.91 2.90 -7.91
C LYS A 290 -10.50 2.84 -7.32
N MET A 291 -10.41 2.68 -6.00
CA MET A 291 -9.13 2.70 -5.29
C MET A 291 -8.88 1.40 -4.52
N CYS A 292 -7.72 0.82 -4.73
CA CYS A 292 -7.07 -0.08 -3.80
C CYS A 292 -6.22 0.79 -2.86
N ILE A 293 -6.54 0.82 -1.57
CA ILE A 293 -5.76 1.58 -0.57
C ILE A 293 -4.86 0.61 0.16
N GLU A 294 -3.58 0.68 -0.11
CA GLU A 294 -2.59 -0.30 0.32
C GLU A 294 -1.21 0.32 0.54
N ASP A 295 -0.18 -0.49 0.69
CA ASP A 295 1.22 -0.07 0.56
C ASP A 295 2.03 -1.13 -0.19
N THR A 296 3.30 -0.84 -0.40
CA THR A 296 4.23 -1.76 -1.09
C THR A 296 4.40 -3.05 -0.32
N TRP A 297 4.67 -2.95 0.97
CA TRP A 297 4.75 -4.01 1.97
C TRP A 297 4.62 -3.40 3.36
N GLY A 298 4.56 -4.23 4.40
CA GLY A 298 4.50 -3.73 5.77
C GLY A 298 3.91 -4.72 6.77
N SER A 299 3.89 -4.31 8.02
CA SER A 299 3.29 -5.03 9.12
C SER A 299 1.95 -4.42 9.58
N ASP A 300 1.66 -4.54 10.86
CA ASP A 300 0.40 -4.07 11.46
C ASP A 300 0.21 -2.54 11.39
N ILE A 301 1.28 -1.76 11.52
CA ILE A 301 1.18 -0.29 11.51
C ILE A 301 0.75 0.19 10.12
N THR A 302 1.44 -0.23 9.06
CA THR A 302 1.08 0.09 7.68
C THR A 302 -0.31 -0.43 7.32
N THR A 303 -0.64 -1.66 7.73
CA THR A 303 -1.97 -2.24 7.51
C THR A 303 -3.05 -1.36 8.15
N MET A 304 -2.89 -0.96 9.40
CA MET A 304 -3.91 -0.15 10.07
C MET A 304 -3.98 1.26 9.51
N ALA A 305 -2.88 1.86 9.09
CA ALA A 305 -2.91 3.17 8.44
C ALA A 305 -3.74 3.16 7.15
N THR A 306 -3.56 2.14 6.30
CA THR A 306 -4.36 1.97 5.08
C THR A 306 -5.81 1.63 5.36
N VAL A 307 -6.09 0.80 6.38
CA VAL A 307 -7.44 0.47 6.85
C VAL A 307 -8.17 1.71 7.37
N HIS A 308 -7.50 2.60 8.12
CA HIS A 308 -8.11 3.85 8.57
C HIS A 308 -8.46 4.80 7.42
N LEU A 309 -7.57 4.95 6.42
CA LEU A 309 -7.88 5.76 5.24
C LEU A 309 -9.01 5.14 4.41
N GLY A 310 -9.01 3.82 4.25
CA GLY A 310 -10.09 3.07 3.63
C GLY A 310 -11.43 3.28 4.36
N ALA A 311 -11.43 3.18 5.69
CA ALA A 311 -12.61 3.42 6.51
C ALA A 311 -13.15 4.86 6.40
N ALA A 312 -12.26 5.83 6.14
CA ALA A 312 -12.63 7.22 5.89
C ALA A 312 -12.98 7.52 4.42
N THR A 313 -13.11 6.49 3.59
CA THR A 313 -13.44 6.60 2.16
C THR A 313 -14.85 6.06 1.91
N PRO A 314 -15.70 6.76 1.12
CA PRO A 314 -17.00 6.24 0.71
C PRO A 314 -16.90 4.89 -0.01
N GLN A 315 -17.81 3.97 0.32
CA GLN A 315 -17.78 2.59 -0.21
C GLN A 315 -17.76 2.52 -1.73
N GLN A 316 -18.43 3.46 -2.41
CA GLN A 316 -18.43 3.51 -3.88
C GLN A 316 -17.05 3.82 -4.48
N GLY A 317 -16.12 4.42 -3.73
CA GLY A 317 -14.74 4.70 -4.16
C GLY A 317 -13.77 3.57 -3.85
N ILE A 318 -14.11 2.67 -2.91
CA ILE A 318 -13.24 1.57 -2.51
C ILE A 318 -13.37 0.42 -3.51
N MET A 319 -12.24 -0.07 -4.00
CA MET A 319 -12.10 -1.37 -4.63
C MET A 319 -11.77 -2.42 -3.54
N ASN A 320 -10.68 -2.20 -2.83
CA ASN A 320 -10.22 -3.04 -1.72
C ASN A 320 -9.17 -2.33 -0.86
N VAL A 321 -8.75 -2.99 0.23
CA VAL A 321 -7.53 -2.69 0.99
C VAL A 321 -6.68 -3.97 1.07
N CYS A 322 -5.41 -3.83 1.46
CA CYS A 322 -4.54 -4.97 1.73
C CYS A 322 -4.27 -5.12 3.23
N ASP A 323 -4.44 -6.31 3.76
CA ASP A 323 -4.03 -6.67 5.11
C ASP A 323 -2.60 -7.24 5.11
N LEU A 324 -1.63 -6.38 4.79
CA LEU A 324 -0.21 -6.74 4.61
C LEU A 324 0.35 -7.58 5.76
N ALA A 325 -0.06 -7.28 6.99
CA ALA A 325 0.33 -8.03 8.18
C ALA A 325 -0.03 -9.52 8.14
N SER A 326 -0.99 -9.94 7.31
CA SER A 326 -1.36 -11.35 7.17
C SER A 326 -0.42 -12.16 6.26
N TYR A 327 0.48 -11.49 5.57
CA TYR A 327 1.43 -12.12 4.64
C TYR A 327 2.79 -12.37 5.28
N VAL A 328 3.06 -11.79 6.45
CA VAL A 328 4.41 -11.72 7.05
C VAL A 328 4.45 -12.13 8.52
N ALA A 329 5.65 -12.46 8.99
CA ALA A 329 5.99 -12.58 10.39
C ALA A 329 7.29 -11.79 10.68
N PRO A 330 7.44 -11.22 11.90
CA PRO A 330 6.47 -11.24 13.00
C PRO A 330 5.31 -10.25 12.79
N ARG A 331 4.18 -10.48 13.49
CA ARG A 331 3.16 -9.48 13.72
C ARG A 331 3.65 -8.57 14.84
N ILE A 332 3.95 -7.30 14.55
CA ILE A 332 4.57 -6.38 15.55
C ILE A 332 3.56 -5.79 16.53
N ALA A 333 2.27 -5.79 16.19
CA ALA A 333 1.16 -5.39 17.06
C ALA A 333 0.10 -6.51 17.07
N PRO A 334 0.24 -7.55 17.91
CA PRO A 334 -0.67 -8.71 17.91
C PRO A 334 -2.11 -8.39 18.29
N ASP A 335 -2.37 -7.22 18.88
CA ASP A 335 -3.70 -6.69 19.20
C ASP A 335 -4.41 -6.05 17.99
N ALA A 336 -3.71 -5.87 16.89
CA ALA A 336 -4.29 -5.32 15.67
C ALA A 336 -5.40 -6.24 15.12
N PRO A 337 -6.51 -5.64 14.61
CA PRO A 337 -7.54 -6.39 13.92
C PRO A 337 -6.97 -7.27 12.80
N SER A 338 -7.51 -8.48 12.70
CA SER A 338 -7.22 -9.40 11.60
C SER A 338 -8.45 -9.57 10.71
N ARG A 339 -8.22 -10.13 9.52
CA ARG A 339 -9.28 -10.41 8.55
C ARG A 339 -10.39 -11.28 9.16
N GLN A 340 -11.63 -10.99 8.79
CA GLN A 340 -12.80 -11.81 9.07
C GLN A 340 -13.46 -12.17 7.73
N GLY A 341 -13.20 -13.40 7.26
CA GLY A 341 -13.53 -13.76 5.89
C GLY A 341 -12.77 -12.87 4.89
N GLY A 342 -13.49 -12.29 3.95
CA GLY A 342 -12.94 -11.36 2.95
C GLY A 342 -12.89 -9.89 3.35
N PHE A 343 -13.00 -9.55 4.66
CA PHE A 343 -13.11 -8.18 5.14
C PHE A 343 -12.19 -7.90 6.33
N ILE A 344 -11.89 -6.61 6.52
CA ILE A 344 -11.23 -6.08 7.71
C ILE A 344 -11.96 -4.82 8.19
N ALA A 345 -11.99 -4.61 9.51
CA ALA A 345 -12.59 -3.43 10.13
C ALA A 345 -11.52 -2.55 10.79
N PRO A 346 -11.68 -1.21 10.80
CA PRO A 346 -10.77 -0.33 11.50
C PRO A 346 -10.89 -0.49 13.01
N PRO A 347 -9.77 -0.35 13.77
CA PRO A 347 -9.83 -0.25 15.22
C PRO A 347 -10.58 1.01 15.65
N THR A 348 -11.14 0.98 16.85
CA THR A 348 -11.94 2.11 17.41
C THR A 348 -11.18 2.91 18.47
N GLY A 349 -9.98 2.45 18.87
CA GLY A 349 -9.13 3.16 19.83
C GLY A 349 -8.49 4.42 19.23
N PRO A 350 -7.95 5.33 20.08
CA PRO A 350 -7.29 6.55 19.64
C PRO A 350 -6.08 6.26 18.74
N GLY A 351 -5.86 7.11 17.73
CA GLY A 351 -4.79 6.96 16.77
C GLY A 351 -5.03 5.79 15.82
N LEU A 352 -3.96 5.03 15.55
CA LEU A 352 -4.01 3.76 14.82
C LEU A 352 -4.76 2.66 15.58
N GLY A 353 -5.02 2.85 16.89
CA GLY A 353 -5.77 1.92 17.73
C GLY A 353 -5.08 0.58 17.97
N ILE A 354 -3.76 0.53 17.81
CA ILE A 354 -2.91 -0.65 18.01
C ILE A 354 -1.70 -0.33 18.90
N THR A 355 -1.07 -1.38 19.43
CA THR A 355 0.09 -1.26 20.32
C THR A 355 1.25 -2.16 19.86
N PRO A 356 2.19 -1.60 19.06
CA PRO A 356 3.44 -2.31 18.76
C PRO A 356 4.16 -2.73 20.03
N GLN A 357 4.70 -3.96 20.05
CA GLN A 357 5.38 -4.52 21.20
C GLN A 357 6.89 -4.33 21.07
N ASP A 358 7.52 -3.63 22.04
CA ASP A 358 8.96 -3.34 22.04
C ASP A 358 9.81 -4.62 21.89
N SER A 359 9.38 -5.73 22.51
CA SER A 359 10.07 -7.03 22.42
C SER A 359 10.13 -7.60 20.99
N LEU A 360 9.27 -7.14 20.08
CA LEU A 360 9.21 -7.56 18.68
C LEU A 360 9.95 -6.59 17.75
N LEU A 361 10.26 -5.39 18.23
CA LEU A 361 11.00 -4.38 17.46
C LEU A 361 12.51 -4.54 17.58
N GLY A 362 13.01 -5.15 18.67
CA GLY A 362 14.43 -5.27 18.96
C GLY A 362 15.08 -3.97 19.46
N ASP A 363 16.41 -3.86 19.32
CA ASP A 363 17.13 -2.65 19.70
C ASP A 363 16.89 -1.53 18.67
N PRO A 364 16.76 -0.27 19.14
CA PRO A 364 16.64 0.87 18.23
C PRO A 364 17.87 1.02 17.31
N LEU A 365 17.61 1.23 16.02
CA LEU A 365 18.63 1.58 15.03
C LEU A 365 19.11 3.03 15.21
N LEU A 366 18.20 3.92 15.61
CA LEU A 366 18.44 5.36 15.73
C LEU A 366 17.57 5.93 16.86
N GLU A 367 18.14 6.79 17.67
CA GLU A 367 17.41 7.63 18.60
C GLU A 367 17.92 9.08 18.51
N LEU A 368 17.02 10.02 18.30
CA LEU A 368 17.28 11.46 18.26
C LEU A 368 16.40 12.16 19.30
N THR A 369 16.97 13.18 19.95
CA THR A 369 16.25 14.03 20.92
C THR A 369 16.35 15.50 20.50
N ALA A 370 15.32 16.28 20.89
CA ALA A 370 15.26 17.73 20.63
C ALA A 370 16.38 18.49 21.36
#